data_9d71301e041ce71f821bb487b5f0de64
#
_entry.id   9d71301e041ce71f821bb487b5f0de64
#
_cell.length_a   1.000
_cell.length_b   1.000
_cell.length_c   1.000
_cell.angle_alpha   90.00
_cell.angle_beta   90.00
_cell.angle_gamma   90.00
#
_symmetry.space_group_name_H-M   'P 1'
#
loop_
_entity.id
_entity.type
_entity.pdbx_description
1 polymer ?
#
loop_
_entity_poly.entity_id
_entity_poly.type
_entity_poly.pdbx_seq_one_letter_code
_entity_poly.pdbx_strand_id
1 'polypeptide(L)'
;MSNKKIFLIFYNQLLLIFGMLCLGINVIHCSAETTRKILPYKSAMINYSKPIKFSIYLPESDDQTDKYPVLYLLHGQSQDEKIWDQMGIKEIADHLISTGCISPLVIVMPREEAYMEKISESDFGNRIINELIPYVESNFPVLTDPASRAIGGISRGALWAQKIAFNHYGTFGLLGQHSLPAAVFSDYVIYRIYADSEGKIPLMKIRIDSGTEDPYLKGALAFSKQLADVKAPYMLVIEPGGHDPEYWKEHLEDYLIWYADNLKNPAND
;
A
#
# COMPACT_ATOMS: atom_id res chain seq x y z
N MET A 1 -17.52 -24.20 -7.86
CA MET A 1 -16.37 -24.42 -8.77
C MET A 1 -15.25 -23.54 -8.22
N SER A 2 -14.16 -24.15 -7.78
CA SER A 2 -13.08 -23.48 -7.06
C SER A 2 -12.28 -22.57 -8.00
N ASN A 3 -12.31 -21.25 -7.74
CA ASN A 3 -11.45 -20.29 -8.44
C ASN A 3 -10.00 -20.51 -7.98
N LYS A 4 -9.16 -21.00 -8.86
CA LYS A 4 -7.72 -21.14 -8.62
C LYS A 4 -7.09 -19.75 -8.79
N LYS A 5 -6.62 -19.16 -7.69
CA LYS A 5 -5.73 -17.99 -7.73
C LYS A 5 -4.41 -18.39 -8.38
N ILE A 6 -4.01 -17.70 -9.43
CA ILE A 6 -2.71 -17.91 -10.08
C ILE A 6 -1.76 -16.83 -9.55
N PHE A 7 -0.83 -17.24 -8.70
CA PHE A 7 0.27 -16.39 -8.25
C PHE A 7 1.49 -16.60 -9.15
N LEU A 8 1.95 -15.54 -9.81
CA LEU A 8 3.24 -15.53 -10.49
C LEU A 8 4.24 -14.72 -9.64
N ILE A 9 5.15 -15.43 -8.98
CA ILE A 9 6.27 -14.82 -8.25
C ILE A 9 7.52 -14.96 -9.12
N PHE A 10 8.06 -13.83 -9.57
CA PHE A 10 9.33 -13.83 -10.30
C PHE A 10 10.48 -13.53 -9.33
N TYR A 11 11.17 -14.59 -8.90
CA TYR A 11 12.49 -14.49 -8.30
C TYR A 11 13.55 -14.81 -9.35
N ASN A 12 14.62 -14.02 -9.36
CA ASN A 12 15.76 -14.27 -10.24
C ASN A 12 16.41 -15.61 -9.89
N GLN A 13 16.29 -16.55 -10.79
CA GLN A 13 16.79 -17.91 -10.94
C GLN A 13 15.74 -19.00 -10.70
N LEU A 14 15.48 -19.73 -11.77
CA LEU A 14 14.64 -20.92 -11.93
C LEU A 14 13.13 -20.71 -11.88
N LEU A 15 12.53 -20.96 -13.03
CA LEU A 15 11.10 -21.31 -13.11
C LEU A 15 10.85 -22.57 -12.26
N LEU A 16 10.27 -22.40 -11.07
CA LEU A 16 9.66 -23.49 -10.32
C LEU A 16 8.15 -23.33 -10.41
N ILE A 17 7.54 -24.13 -11.29
CA ILE A 17 6.10 -24.38 -11.27
C ILE A 17 5.84 -25.24 -10.05
N PHE A 18 5.40 -24.64 -8.94
CA PHE A 18 4.90 -25.40 -7.80
C PHE A 18 3.39 -25.60 -7.95
N GLY A 19 3.02 -26.79 -8.39
CA GLY A 19 1.68 -27.30 -8.15
C GLY A 19 1.52 -27.59 -6.66
N MET A 20 0.79 -26.76 -5.94
CA MET A 20 0.51 -26.99 -4.52
C MET A 20 -0.60 -28.02 -4.37
N LEU A 21 -0.20 -29.23 -3.96
CA LEU A 21 -1.11 -30.20 -3.36
C LEU A 21 -1.65 -29.61 -2.04
N CYS A 22 -2.97 -29.50 -1.92
CA CYS A 22 -3.62 -29.14 -0.66
C CYS A 22 -3.35 -30.21 0.39
N LEU A 23 -2.39 -29.97 1.27
CA LEU A 23 -2.32 -30.61 2.58
C LEU A 23 -3.10 -29.76 3.57
N GLY A 24 -4.06 -30.39 4.26
CA GLY A 24 -4.97 -29.72 5.16
C GLY A 24 -4.25 -28.89 6.23
N ILE A 25 -4.49 -27.60 6.20
CA ILE A 25 -4.11 -26.68 7.28
C ILE A 25 -5.21 -26.81 8.34
N ASN A 26 -4.85 -27.33 9.50
CA ASN A 26 -5.67 -27.23 10.71
C ASN A 26 -5.89 -25.74 11.00
N VAL A 27 -7.12 -25.30 10.82
CA VAL A 27 -7.57 -23.99 11.30
C VAL A 27 -7.50 -24.04 12.82
N ILE A 28 -6.48 -23.43 13.40
CA ILE A 28 -6.43 -23.17 14.84
C ILE A 28 -7.49 -22.10 15.10
N HIS A 29 -8.63 -22.53 15.63
CA HIS A 29 -9.61 -21.63 16.20
C HIS A 29 -8.99 -21.00 17.45
N CYS A 30 -8.47 -19.80 17.32
CA CYS A 30 -8.11 -18.97 18.46
C CYS A 30 -9.37 -18.23 18.91
N SER A 31 -10.10 -18.80 19.87
CA SER A 31 -11.18 -18.11 20.57
C SER A 31 -10.59 -17.34 21.74
N ALA A 32 -10.25 -16.08 21.52
CA ALA A 32 -10.07 -15.11 22.59
C ALA A 32 -10.97 -13.92 22.29
N GLU A 33 -12.16 -13.91 22.87
CA GLU A 33 -12.96 -12.70 23.02
C GLU A 33 -12.19 -11.72 23.92
N THR A 34 -11.35 -10.91 23.33
CA THR A 34 -10.84 -9.71 24.00
C THR A 34 -11.66 -8.55 23.47
N THR A 35 -12.51 -8.00 24.35
CA THR A 35 -13.29 -6.80 24.05
C THR A 35 -12.34 -5.63 23.87
N ARG A 36 -11.86 -5.39 22.65
CA ARG A 36 -11.00 -4.26 22.33
C ARG A 36 -11.85 -3.03 22.06
N LYS A 37 -11.52 -1.93 22.74
CA LYS A 37 -12.15 -0.62 22.55
C LYS A 37 -11.66 -0.01 21.24
N ILE A 38 -12.57 0.31 20.34
CA ILE A 38 -12.28 0.92 19.04
C ILE A 38 -12.09 2.43 19.22
N LEU A 39 -10.89 2.95 18.89
CA LEU A 39 -10.69 4.39 18.85
C LEU A 39 -11.41 4.98 17.64
N PRO A 40 -12.15 6.08 17.80
CA PRO A 40 -12.89 6.65 16.70
C PRO A 40 -11.92 7.14 15.59
N TYR A 41 -12.31 6.85 14.37
CA TYR A 41 -11.72 7.40 13.17
C TYR A 41 -11.55 8.93 13.29
N LYS A 42 -10.32 9.44 13.13
CA LYS A 42 -10.04 10.87 13.25
C LYS A 42 -9.74 11.46 11.88
N SER A 43 -10.45 12.53 11.55
CA SER A 43 -10.04 13.44 10.48
C SER A 43 -9.20 14.55 11.09
N ALA A 44 -8.00 14.78 10.56
CA ALA A 44 -7.12 15.86 11.00
C ALA A 44 -6.74 16.75 9.82
N MET A 45 -6.45 18.01 10.13
CA MET A 45 -6.01 19.02 9.18
C MET A 45 -4.68 19.61 9.64
N ILE A 46 -3.71 19.64 8.75
CA ILE A 46 -2.43 20.30 8.98
C ILE A 46 -2.49 21.68 8.37
N ASN A 47 -2.27 22.72 9.20
CA ASN A 47 -2.22 24.11 8.76
C ASN A 47 -0.79 24.53 8.45
N TYR A 48 -0.39 24.33 7.20
CA TYR A 48 0.73 25.04 6.59
C TYR A 48 0.16 26.10 5.62
N SER A 49 0.85 26.44 4.56
CA SER A 49 0.38 27.41 3.55
C SER A 49 -0.99 27.04 2.94
N LYS A 50 -1.29 25.76 2.84
CA LYS A 50 -2.61 25.19 2.54
C LYS A 50 -2.84 23.99 3.47
N PRO A 51 -4.04 23.79 4.05
CA PRO A 51 -4.31 22.62 4.88
C PRO A 51 -4.23 21.31 4.07
N ILE A 52 -3.69 20.26 4.69
CA ILE A 52 -3.82 18.87 4.18
C ILE A 52 -4.85 18.18 5.05
N LYS A 53 -5.94 17.74 4.43
CA LYS A 53 -6.92 16.88 5.08
C LYS A 53 -6.46 15.44 4.94
N PHE A 54 -6.62 14.67 6.00
CA PHE A 54 -6.41 13.22 5.95
C PHE A 54 -7.29 12.52 6.98
N SER A 55 -7.57 11.28 6.71
CA SER A 55 -8.15 10.35 7.68
C SER A 55 -7.04 9.45 8.21
N ILE A 56 -7.17 8.98 9.44
CA ILE A 56 -6.19 8.08 10.04
C ILE A 56 -6.88 6.95 10.79
N TYR A 57 -6.47 5.73 10.49
CA TYR A 57 -6.78 4.55 11.30
C TYR A 57 -5.63 4.32 12.28
N LEU A 58 -5.97 4.15 13.54
CA LEU A 58 -5.03 3.82 14.61
C LEU A 58 -5.46 2.49 15.22
N PRO A 59 -4.57 1.48 15.27
CA PRO A 59 -4.86 0.24 15.96
C PRO A 59 -5.03 0.52 17.47
N GLU A 60 -5.83 -0.30 18.14
CA GLU A 60 -5.90 -0.25 19.60
C GLU A 60 -4.60 -0.76 20.21
N SER A 61 -4.18 -0.11 21.28
CA SER A 61 -3.08 -0.55 22.12
C SER A 61 -3.39 -0.27 23.59
N ASP A 62 -3.03 -1.22 24.42
CA ASP A 62 -3.05 -1.06 25.89
C ASP A 62 -1.75 -0.35 26.36
N ASP A 63 -0.70 -0.35 25.55
CA ASP A 63 0.58 0.31 25.84
C ASP A 63 0.75 1.59 24.99
N GLN A 64 0.86 2.72 25.68
CA GLN A 64 1.05 4.04 25.04
C GLN A 64 2.48 4.20 24.44
N THR A 65 3.38 3.27 24.71
CA THR A 65 4.74 3.28 24.16
C THR A 65 4.87 2.53 22.84
N ASP A 66 3.85 1.75 22.46
CA ASP A 66 3.83 1.02 21.21
C ASP A 66 3.93 1.95 20.01
N LYS A 67 4.79 1.56 19.04
CA LYS A 67 4.90 2.23 17.76
C LYS A 67 4.66 1.23 16.63
N TYR A 68 3.97 1.68 15.59
CA TYR A 68 3.48 0.84 14.52
C TYR A 68 4.08 1.21 13.17
N PRO A 69 4.23 0.25 12.25
CA PRO A 69 4.43 0.54 10.84
C PRO A 69 3.31 1.43 10.31
N VAL A 70 3.59 2.21 9.27
CA VAL A 70 2.63 3.14 8.70
C VAL A 70 2.44 2.95 7.19
N LEU A 71 1.18 2.88 6.78
CA LEU A 71 0.74 2.84 5.39
C LEU A 71 0.09 4.17 5.01
N TYR A 72 0.65 4.86 4.01
CA TYR A 72 0.03 6.01 3.34
C TYR A 72 -0.77 5.50 2.15
N LEU A 73 -2.11 5.64 2.18
CA LEU A 73 -3.00 5.03 1.22
C LEU A 73 -3.83 6.08 0.47
N LEU A 74 -3.53 6.26 -0.82
CA LEU A 74 -4.01 7.36 -1.64
C LEU A 74 -5.28 6.97 -2.41
N HIS A 75 -6.26 7.90 -2.44
CA HIS A 75 -7.54 7.73 -3.12
C HIS A 75 -7.43 7.93 -4.65
N GLY A 76 -8.43 7.44 -5.38
CA GLY A 76 -8.57 7.66 -6.81
C GLY A 76 -9.08 9.07 -7.18
N GLN A 77 -9.16 9.35 -8.48
CA GLN A 77 -9.67 10.62 -8.99
C GLN A 77 -11.11 10.86 -8.53
N SER A 78 -11.43 12.10 -8.18
CA SER A 78 -12.77 12.53 -7.71
C SER A 78 -13.24 11.89 -6.40
N GLN A 79 -12.38 11.20 -5.70
CA GLN A 79 -12.61 10.65 -4.37
C GLN A 79 -11.97 11.54 -3.30
N ASP A 80 -12.04 11.16 -2.04
CA ASP A 80 -11.46 11.89 -0.92
C ASP A 80 -10.87 10.95 0.13
N GLU A 81 -10.43 11.53 1.25
CA GLU A 81 -9.82 10.83 2.37
C GLU A 81 -10.68 9.76 3.04
N LYS A 82 -11.97 9.68 2.69
CA LYS A 82 -12.96 8.78 3.32
C LYS A 82 -13.23 7.53 2.49
N ILE A 83 -12.78 7.47 1.24
CA ILE A 83 -13.15 6.36 0.35
C ILE A 83 -12.75 4.99 0.91
N TRP A 84 -11.60 4.90 1.55
CA TRP A 84 -11.11 3.66 2.12
C TRP A 84 -11.97 3.19 3.31
N ASP A 85 -12.44 4.13 4.15
CA ASP A 85 -13.39 3.86 5.22
C ASP A 85 -14.75 3.42 4.67
N GLN A 86 -15.23 4.09 3.62
CA GLN A 86 -16.47 3.71 2.94
C GLN A 86 -16.39 2.30 2.31
N MET A 87 -15.20 1.84 1.94
CA MET A 87 -14.97 0.47 1.48
C MET A 87 -14.78 -0.53 2.62
N GLY A 88 -14.71 -0.08 3.89
CA GLY A 88 -14.65 -0.93 5.07
C GLY A 88 -13.23 -1.24 5.55
N ILE A 89 -12.22 -0.40 5.24
CA ILE A 89 -10.82 -0.65 5.63
C ILE A 89 -10.65 -0.79 7.14
N LYS A 90 -11.43 0.00 7.91
CA LYS A 90 -11.39 -0.03 9.37
C LYS A 90 -11.83 -1.38 9.92
N GLU A 91 -13.00 -1.85 9.51
CA GLU A 91 -13.59 -3.12 9.96
C GLU A 91 -12.70 -4.30 9.56
N ILE A 92 -12.11 -4.25 8.36
CA ILE A 92 -11.20 -5.29 7.88
C ILE A 92 -9.91 -5.27 8.69
N ALA A 93 -9.31 -4.10 8.93
CA ALA A 93 -8.09 -3.98 9.74
C ALA A 93 -8.32 -4.46 11.18
N ASP A 94 -9.42 -4.04 11.82
CA ASP A 94 -9.79 -4.48 13.17
C ASP A 94 -9.97 -6.02 13.23
N HIS A 95 -10.63 -6.59 12.24
CA HIS A 95 -10.82 -8.04 12.15
C HIS A 95 -9.48 -8.78 12.01
N LEU A 96 -8.66 -8.37 11.04
CA LEU A 96 -7.37 -9.02 10.77
C LEU A 96 -6.40 -8.92 11.95
N ILE A 97 -6.37 -7.78 12.64
CA ILE A 97 -5.53 -7.57 13.83
C ILE A 97 -6.08 -8.41 15.01
N SER A 98 -7.38 -8.37 15.27
CA SER A 98 -7.97 -9.11 16.40
C SER A 98 -7.87 -10.62 16.25
N THR A 99 -7.85 -11.13 15.02
CA THR A 99 -7.66 -12.57 14.74
C THR A 99 -6.18 -12.96 14.67
N GLY A 100 -5.26 -12.01 14.76
CA GLY A 100 -3.82 -12.25 14.64
C GLY A 100 -3.37 -12.58 13.21
N CYS A 101 -4.21 -12.31 12.22
CA CYS A 101 -3.85 -12.50 10.80
C CYS A 101 -2.81 -11.48 10.33
N ILE A 102 -2.83 -10.27 10.89
CA ILE A 102 -1.81 -9.25 10.64
C ILE A 102 -1.35 -8.60 11.94
N SER A 103 -0.13 -8.10 11.94
CA SER A 103 0.36 -7.21 12.99
C SER A 103 -0.30 -5.82 12.89
N PRO A 104 -0.49 -5.13 14.02
CA PRO A 104 -1.06 -3.78 14.03
C PRO A 104 -0.24 -2.80 13.18
N LEU A 105 -0.94 -1.94 12.44
CA LEU A 105 -0.36 -0.87 11.63
C LEU A 105 -1.23 0.39 11.67
N VAL A 106 -0.62 1.54 11.43
CA VAL A 106 -1.33 2.81 11.23
C VAL A 106 -1.59 3.01 9.74
N ILE A 107 -2.80 3.49 9.38
CA ILE A 107 -3.13 3.80 7.99
C ILE A 107 -3.50 5.27 7.89
N VAL A 108 -2.76 6.02 7.06
CA VAL A 108 -2.97 7.44 6.80
C VAL A 108 -3.53 7.61 5.39
N MET A 109 -4.67 8.24 5.28
CA MET A 109 -5.41 8.40 4.02
C MET A 109 -5.54 9.89 3.70
N PRO A 110 -4.56 10.48 2.99
CA PRO A 110 -4.58 11.89 2.68
C PRO A 110 -5.51 12.20 1.51
N ARG A 111 -6.05 13.44 1.50
CA ARG A 111 -6.84 13.99 0.43
C ARG A 111 -6.00 14.78 -0.56
N GLU A 112 -6.10 14.45 -1.83
CA GLU A 112 -5.67 15.30 -2.92
C GLU A 112 -6.80 16.30 -3.24
N GLU A 113 -6.64 17.57 -2.86
CA GLU A 113 -7.66 18.61 -3.09
C GLU A 113 -7.74 18.99 -4.57
N ALA A 114 -6.63 18.99 -5.27
CA ALA A 114 -6.50 19.47 -6.64
C ALA A 114 -6.51 18.34 -7.68
N TYR A 115 -7.41 17.36 -7.54
CA TYR A 115 -7.45 16.17 -8.39
C TYR A 115 -7.70 16.44 -9.89
N MET A 116 -8.09 17.67 -10.26
CA MET A 116 -8.22 18.10 -11.65
C MET A 116 -6.91 18.61 -12.25
N GLU A 117 -5.92 18.93 -11.42
CA GLU A 117 -4.59 19.32 -11.89
C GLU A 117 -3.84 18.12 -12.45
N LYS A 118 -2.94 18.38 -13.39
CA LYS A 118 -2.00 17.34 -13.82
C LYS A 118 -1.06 16.98 -12.67
N ILE A 119 -0.79 15.70 -12.51
CA ILE A 119 0.16 15.19 -11.50
C ILE A 119 1.55 15.85 -11.64
N SER A 120 1.96 16.24 -12.85
CA SER A 120 3.23 16.92 -13.12
C SER A 120 3.27 18.36 -12.62
N GLU A 121 2.13 19.02 -12.45
CA GLU A 121 1.98 20.43 -12.08
C GLU A 121 1.64 20.62 -10.61
N SER A 122 1.11 19.58 -9.94
CA SER A 122 0.68 19.64 -8.55
C SER A 122 1.84 19.42 -7.57
N ASP A 123 1.81 20.14 -6.47
CA ASP A 123 2.76 20.04 -5.35
C ASP A 123 2.38 18.96 -4.31
N PHE A 124 1.28 18.26 -4.51
CA PHE A 124 0.73 17.30 -3.54
C PHE A 124 1.76 16.27 -3.07
N GLY A 125 2.56 15.70 -4.00
CA GLY A 125 3.58 14.73 -3.64
C GLY A 125 4.68 15.30 -2.72
N ASN A 126 5.15 16.50 -2.99
CA ASN A 126 6.14 17.19 -2.15
C ASN A 126 5.56 17.50 -0.76
N ARG A 127 4.28 17.82 -0.68
CA ARG A 127 3.60 18.08 0.59
C ARG A 127 3.41 16.83 1.41
N ILE A 128 3.16 15.67 0.79
CA ILE A 128 3.18 14.38 1.51
C ILE A 128 4.52 14.18 2.21
N ILE A 129 5.63 14.37 1.48
CA ILE A 129 6.98 14.15 2.00
C ILE A 129 7.38 15.19 3.06
N ASN A 130 7.15 16.48 2.78
CA ASN A 130 7.73 17.55 3.59
C ASN A 130 6.82 18.04 4.72
N GLU A 131 5.52 17.73 4.65
CA GLU A 131 4.54 18.23 5.62
C GLU A 131 3.82 17.06 6.33
N LEU A 132 3.18 16.14 5.58
CA LEU A 132 2.34 15.11 6.17
C LEU A 132 3.15 14.06 6.92
N ILE A 133 4.19 13.50 6.33
CA ILE A 133 5.03 12.49 6.98
C ILE A 133 5.63 13.02 8.28
N PRO A 134 6.32 14.18 8.31
CA PRO A 134 6.86 14.73 9.57
C PRO A 134 5.78 15.01 10.62
N TYR A 135 4.59 15.46 10.18
CA TYR A 135 3.48 15.66 11.10
C TYR A 135 2.98 14.36 11.73
N VAL A 136 2.80 13.32 10.91
CA VAL A 136 2.37 11.99 11.38
C VAL A 136 3.38 11.42 12.36
N GLU A 137 4.68 11.47 12.04
CA GLU A 137 5.76 10.97 12.88
C GLU A 137 5.88 11.71 14.23
N SER A 138 5.52 12.99 14.25
CA SER A 138 5.58 13.82 15.47
C SER A 138 4.33 13.69 16.36
N ASN A 139 3.19 13.26 15.81
CA ASN A 139 1.91 13.33 16.51
C ASN A 139 1.24 11.97 16.73
N PHE A 140 1.72 10.91 16.07
CA PHE A 140 1.13 9.57 16.14
C PHE A 140 2.19 8.52 16.45
N PRO A 141 1.79 7.38 17.02
CA PRO A 141 2.72 6.33 17.43
C PRO A 141 3.18 5.49 16.22
N VAL A 142 4.00 6.07 15.35
CA VAL A 142 4.50 5.41 14.15
C VAL A 142 6.01 5.21 14.19
N LEU A 143 6.46 4.15 13.52
CA LEU A 143 7.87 3.89 13.24
C LEU A 143 8.34 4.80 12.10
N THR A 144 9.59 5.27 12.18
CA THR A 144 10.17 6.22 11.21
C THR A 144 11.16 5.58 10.23
N ASP A 145 11.47 4.28 10.41
CA ASP A 145 12.33 3.55 9.48
C ASP A 145 11.63 3.41 8.12
N PRO A 146 12.32 3.65 7.00
CA PRO A 146 11.77 3.40 5.67
C PRO A 146 11.19 2.00 5.46
N ALA A 147 11.78 0.96 6.05
CA ALA A 147 11.28 -0.40 5.97
C ALA A 147 9.94 -0.61 6.71
N SER A 148 9.60 0.30 7.63
CA SER A 148 8.32 0.34 8.35
C SER A 148 7.32 1.32 7.73
N ARG A 149 7.63 1.89 6.56
CA ARG A 149 6.77 2.85 5.87
C ARG A 149 6.39 2.35 4.48
N ALA A 150 5.10 2.31 4.21
CA ALA A 150 4.52 1.96 2.92
C ALA A 150 3.77 3.13 2.30
N ILE A 151 3.70 3.15 0.98
CA ILE A 151 2.79 4.01 0.22
C ILE A 151 2.07 3.18 -0.83
N GLY A 152 0.80 3.48 -1.06
CA GLY A 152 0.02 2.84 -2.10
C GLY A 152 -1.23 3.65 -2.46
N GLY A 153 -2.01 3.15 -3.38
CA GLY A 153 -3.26 3.78 -3.75
C GLY A 153 -3.92 3.14 -4.94
N ILE A 154 -5.17 3.55 -5.19
CA ILE A 154 -5.98 3.12 -6.32
C ILE A 154 -5.96 4.16 -7.43
N SER A 155 -5.93 3.71 -8.71
CA SER A 155 -6.13 4.57 -9.87
C SER A 155 -5.19 5.80 -9.87
N ARG A 156 -5.72 7.03 -9.82
CA ARG A 156 -4.93 8.26 -9.67
C ARG A 156 -4.03 8.24 -8.43
N GLY A 157 -4.49 7.63 -7.33
CA GLY A 157 -3.68 7.42 -6.14
C GLY A 157 -2.48 6.51 -6.38
N ALA A 158 -2.62 5.50 -7.24
CA ALA A 158 -1.50 4.65 -7.66
C ALA A 158 -0.46 5.44 -8.46
N LEU A 159 -0.89 6.35 -9.37
CA LEU A 159 0.03 7.26 -10.08
C LEU A 159 0.81 8.15 -9.11
N TRP A 160 0.11 8.70 -8.09
CA TRP A 160 0.76 9.50 -7.05
C TRP A 160 1.73 8.68 -6.22
N ALA A 161 1.32 7.50 -5.76
CA ALA A 161 2.18 6.62 -4.97
C ALA A 161 3.46 6.27 -5.75
N GLN A 162 3.34 5.96 -7.05
CA GLN A 162 4.49 5.71 -7.91
C GLN A 162 5.40 6.95 -8.00
N LYS A 163 4.83 8.12 -8.31
CA LYS A 163 5.60 9.37 -8.44
C LYS A 163 6.32 9.74 -7.15
N ILE A 164 5.64 9.65 -6.02
CA ILE A 164 6.22 9.98 -4.71
C ILE A 164 7.34 9.01 -4.36
N ALA A 165 7.08 7.70 -4.45
CA ALA A 165 8.04 6.69 -4.05
C ALA A 165 9.32 6.72 -4.90
N PHE A 166 9.21 6.94 -6.20
CA PHE A 166 10.37 6.97 -7.08
C PHE A 166 11.13 8.32 -7.08
N ASN A 167 10.44 9.45 -6.90
CA ASN A 167 11.11 10.74 -6.73
C ASN A 167 11.84 10.85 -5.38
N HIS A 168 11.40 10.10 -4.38
CA HIS A 168 11.96 10.08 -3.03
C HIS A 168 12.38 8.66 -2.66
N TYR A 169 13.12 8.01 -3.55
CA TYR A 169 13.57 6.64 -3.37
C TYR A 169 14.35 6.47 -2.06
N GLY A 170 14.02 5.42 -1.31
CA GLY A 170 14.56 5.19 0.03
C GLY A 170 13.72 5.76 1.17
N THR A 171 12.61 6.48 0.88
CA THR A 171 11.66 6.92 1.90
C THR A 171 10.68 5.82 2.31
N PHE A 172 10.33 4.93 1.37
CA PHE A 172 9.36 3.86 1.56
C PHE A 172 9.99 2.51 1.28
N GLY A 173 9.68 1.52 2.11
CA GLY A 173 10.06 0.12 1.88
C GLY A 173 9.09 -0.63 0.98
N LEU A 174 7.83 -0.18 0.90
CA LEU A 174 6.78 -0.82 0.11
C LEU A 174 6.03 0.17 -0.78
N LEU A 175 5.65 -0.31 -1.97
CA LEU A 175 4.81 0.40 -2.93
C LEU A 175 3.67 -0.49 -3.43
N GLY A 176 2.42 -0.12 -3.15
CA GLY A 176 1.22 -0.78 -3.72
C GLY A 176 0.63 0.02 -4.88
N GLN A 177 0.37 -0.67 -5.98
CA GLN A 177 -0.13 -0.10 -7.23
C GLN A 177 -1.42 -0.80 -7.62
N HIS A 178 -2.54 -0.29 -7.07
CA HIS A 178 -3.85 -0.89 -7.26
C HIS A 178 -4.56 -0.24 -8.44
N SER A 179 -4.82 -1.00 -9.50
CA SER A 179 -5.41 -0.50 -10.76
C SER A 179 -4.64 0.69 -11.34
N LEU A 180 -3.33 0.54 -11.54
CA LEU A 180 -2.44 1.60 -12.05
C LEU A 180 -2.78 1.98 -13.50
N PRO A 181 -3.18 3.23 -13.79
CA PRO A 181 -3.60 3.63 -15.14
C PRO A 181 -2.45 3.68 -16.15
N ALA A 182 -1.25 4.04 -15.71
CA ALA A 182 -0.09 4.16 -16.58
C ALA A 182 1.22 4.13 -15.78
N ALA A 183 2.32 3.71 -16.40
CA ALA A 183 3.66 3.94 -15.84
C ALA A 183 4.00 5.43 -15.92
N VAL A 184 4.40 6.02 -14.80
CA VAL A 184 4.70 7.47 -14.69
C VAL A 184 6.12 7.77 -15.19
N PHE A 185 7.04 6.82 -15.05
CA PHE A 185 8.44 6.99 -15.38
C PHE A 185 8.82 6.25 -16.67
N SER A 186 9.81 6.77 -17.39
CA SER A 186 10.42 6.07 -18.51
C SER A 186 11.29 4.90 -18.02
N ASP A 187 11.54 3.95 -18.90
CA ASP A 187 12.44 2.80 -18.64
C ASP A 187 13.81 3.27 -18.14
N TYR A 188 14.34 4.36 -18.70
CA TYR A 188 15.61 4.92 -18.29
C TYR A 188 15.62 5.39 -16.82
N VAL A 189 14.55 6.05 -16.37
CA VAL A 189 14.44 6.52 -14.97
C VAL A 189 14.37 5.35 -14.02
N ILE A 190 13.55 4.34 -14.33
CA ILE A 190 13.46 3.12 -13.54
C ILE A 190 14.81 2.41 -13.46
N TYR A 191 15.47 2.24 -14.62
CA TYR A 191 16.82 1.66 -14.67
C TYR A 191 17.82 2.44 -13.78
N ARG A 192 17.86 3.77 -13.88
CA ARG A 192 18.76 4.61 -13.08
C ARG A 192 18.53 4.45 -11.58
N ILE A 193 17.28 4.44 -11.14
CA ILE A 193 16.94 4.29 -9.72
C ILE A 193 17.46 2.96 -9.19
N TYR A 194 17.25 1.86 -9.91
CA TYR A 194 17.71 0.54 -9.48
C TYR A 194 19.22 0.33 -9.66
N ALA A 195 19.83 0.84 -10.72
CA ALA A 195 21.27 0.75 -10.93
C ALA A 195 22.07 1.59 -9.90
N ASP A 196 21.61 2.82 -9.62
CA ASP A 196 22.28 3.72 -8.68
C ASP A 196 22.08 3.27 -7.20
N SER A 197 21.11 2.41 -6.94
CA SER A 197 20.82 1.90 -5.59
C SER A 197 21.72 0.72 -5.16
N GLU A 198 22.57 0.18 -6.03
CA GLU A 198 23.39 -1.04 -5.84
C GLU A 198 23.85 -1.25 -4.40
N GLY A 199 23.04 -1.98 -3.60
CA GLY A 199 23.34 -2.35 -2.22
C GLY A 199 23.38 -1.21 -1.18
N LYS A 200 23.12 0.04 -1.57
CA LYS A 200 23.15 1.20 -0.67
C LYS A 200 21.82 1.50 0.00
N ILE A 201 20.73 1.15 -0.68
CA ILE A 201 19.36 1.34 -0.18
C ILE A 201 18.63 0.02 -0.38
N PRO A 202 17.90 -0.50 0.63
CA PRO A 202 17.08 -1.69 0.47
C PRO A 202 16.12 -1.52 -0.70
N LEU A 203 16.00 -2.55 -1.52
CA LEU A 203 15.07 -2.53 -2.66
C LEU A 203 13.64 -2.45 -2.14
N MET A 204 12.91 -1.46 -2.60
CA MET A 204 11.49 -1.31 -2.33
C MET A 204 10.72 -2.51 -2.90
N LYS A 205 9.90 -3.18 -2.08
CA LYS A 205 9.01 -4.24 -2.54
C LYS A 205 7.78 -3.62 -3.20
N ILE A 206 7.38 -4.15 -4.34
CA ILE A 206 6.29 -3.58 -5.15
C ILE A 206 5.21 -4.64 -5.38
N ARG A 207 3.95 -4.28 -5.09
CA ARG A 207 2.78 -5.03 -5.52
C ARG A 207 2.05 -4.22 -6.59
N ILE A 208 1.68 -4.90 -7.67
CA ILE A 208 0.86 -4.37 -8.75
C ILE A 208 -0.36 -5.28 -8.87
N ASP A 209 -1.55 -4.74 -8.88
CA ASP A 209 -2.76 -5.50 -9.19
C ASP A 209 -3.70 -4.74 -10.13
N SER A 210 -4.51 -5.50 -10.86
CA SER A 210 -5.52 -4.95 -11.77
C SER A 210 -6.58 -6.00 -12.09
N GLY A 211 -7.79 -5.54 -12.37
CA GLY A 211 -8.85 -6.40 -12.90
C GLY A 211 -8.58 -6.81 -14.34
N THR A 212 -9.06 -7.99 -14.74
CA THR A 212 -9.00 -8.47 -16.15
C THR A 212 -9.82 -7.58 -17.10
N GLU A 213 -10.84 -6.90 -16.58
CA GLU A 213 -11.74 -6.00 -17.32
C GLU A 213 -11.42 -4.52 -17.08
N ASP A 214 -10.33 -4.24 -16.30
CA ASP A 214 -9.87 -2.88 -16.04
C ASP A 214 -9.37 -2.26 -17.36
N PRO A 215 -9.93 -1.12 -17.83
CA PRO A 215 -9.47 -0.47 -19.06
C PRO A 215 -8.01 -0.02 -18.97
N TYR A 216 -7.46 0.08 -17.77
CA TYR A 216 -6.07 0.46 -17.51
C TYR A 216 -5.13 -0.72 -17.25
N LEU A 217 -5.57 -1.96 -17.40
CA LEU A 217 -4.72 -3.15 -17.24
C LEU A 217 -3.37 -3.04 -17.98
N LYS A 218 -3.38 -2.39 -19.15
CA LYS A 218 -2.14 -2.15 -19.92
C LYS A 218 -1.11 -1.32 -19.16
N GLY A 219 -1.55 -0.40 -18.29
CA GLY A 219 -0.66 0.41 -17.45
C GLY A 219 0.06 -0.45 -16.40
N ALA A 220 -0.69 -1.32 -15.72
CA ALA A 220 -0.14 -2.27 -14.76
C ALA A 220 0.88 -3.23 -15.43
N LEU A 221 0.53 -3.78 -16.61
CA LEU A 221 1.42 -4.66 -17.37
C LEU A 221 2.67 -3.94 -17.90
N ALA A 222 2.54 -2.67 -18.34
CA ALA A 222 3.69 -1.88 -18.78
C ALA A 222 4.67 -1.64 -17.63
N PHE A 223 4.17 -1.28 -16.45
CA PHE A 223 5.01 -1.06 -15.29
C PHE A 223 5.67 -2.36 -14.79
N SER A 224 4.93 -3.47 -14.75
CA SER A 224 5.52 -4.77 -14.39
C SER A 224 6.63 -5.18 -15.34
N LYS A 225 6.48 -4.90 -16.65
CA LYS A 225 7.54 -5.15 -17.63
C LYS A 225 8.78 -4.29 -17.36
N GLN A 226 8.61 -2.99 -17.08
CA GLN A 226 9.74 -2.10 -16.72
C GLN A 226 10.52 -2.63 -15.53
N LEU A 227 9.83 -3.12 -14.48
CA LEU A 227 10.46 -3.71 -13.31
C LEU A 227 11.20 -5.02 -13.65
N ALA A 228 10.60 -5.86 -14.49
CA ALA A 228 11.24 -7.09 -14.97
C ALA A 228 12.53 -6.80 -15.76
N ASP A 229 12.52 -5.80 -16.63
CA ASP A 229 13.66 -5.41 -17.45
C ASP A 229 14.86 -4.96 -16.59
N VAL A 230 14.61 -4.35 -15.43
CA VAL A 230 15.66 -3.95 -14.47
C VAL A 230 15.88 -4.96 -13.34
N LYS A 231 15.20 -6.12 -13.40
CA LYS A 231 15.27 -7.18 -12.40
C LYS A 231 14.88 -6.73 -10.98
N ALA A 232 14.02 -5.74 -10.87
CA ALA A 232 13.47 -5.30 -9.61
C ALA A 232 12.49 -6.35 -9.04
N PRO A 233 12.43 -6.55 -7.72
CA PRO A 233 11.44 -7.45 -7.13
C PRO A 233 10.04 -6.83 -7.21
N TYR A 234 9.07 -7.58 -7.72
CA TYR A 234 7.67 -7.18 -7.71
C TYR A 234 6.73 -8.40 -7.66
N MET A 235 5.52 -8.15 -7.20
CA MET A 235 4.38 -9.08 -7.29
C MET A 235 3.36 -8.49 -8.27
N LEU A 236 2.89 -9.31 -9.21
CA LEU A 236 1.81 -8.95 -10.13
C LEU A 236 0.61 -9.87 -9.87
N VAL A 237 -0.56 -9.27 -9.63
CA VAL A 237 -1.83 -9.97 -9.40
C VAL A 237 -2.85 -9.46 -10.41
N ILE A 238 -3.40 -10.37 -11.21
CA ILE A 238 -4.46 -10.07 -12.18
C ILE A 238 -5.63 -11.00 -11.86
N GLU A 239 -6.76 -10.40 -11.48
CA GLU A 239 -7.96 -11.14 -11.09
C GLU A 239 -9.19 -10.63 -11.85
N PRO A 240 -10.30 -11.41 -11.91
CA PRO A 240 -11.53 -10.94 -12.52
C PRO A 240 -12.03 -9.64 -11.87
N GLY A 241 -12.50 -8.70 -12.67
CA GLY A 241 -13.10 -7.45 -12.21
C GLY A 241 -12.67 -6.23 -13.03
N GLY A 242 -13.27 -5.09 -12.72
CA GLY A 242 -13.13 -3.83 -13.45
C GLY A 242 -12.27 -2.79 -12.74
N HIS A 243 -12.48 -1.52 -13.11
CA HIS A 243 -11.85 -0.34 -12.52
C HIS A 243 -12.84 0.39 -11.61
N ASP A 244 -13.27 -0.23 -10.54
CA ASP A 244 -14.39 0.26 -9.73
C ASP A 244 -14.21 -0.06 -8.23
N PRO A 245 -15.00 0.59 -7.37
CA PRO A 245 -14.93 0.37 -5.92
C PRO A 245 -15.27 -1.05 -5.47
N GLU A 246 -16.06 -1.82 -6.25
CA GLU A 246 -16.40 -3.20 -5.93
C GLU A 246 -15.16 -4.08 -6.02
N TYR A 247 -14.41 -3.97 -7.13
CA TYR A 247 -13.13 -4.66 -7.29
C TYR A 247 -12.16 -4.33 -6.14
N TRP A 248 -11.96 -3.05 -5.83
CA TRP A 248 -11.01 -2.64 -4.79
C TRP A 248 -11.46 -3.10 -3.40
N LYS A 249 -12.76 -3.07 -3.12
CA LYS A 249 -13.32 -3.54 -1.85
C LYS A 249 -13.12 -5.06 -1.66
N GLU A 250 -13.33 -5.85 -2.70
CA GLU A 250 -13.13 -7.30 -2.67
C GLU A 250 -11.67 -7.69 -2.40
N HIS A 251 -10.73 -6.84 -2.81
CA HIS A 251 -9.29 -7.10 -2.67
C HIS A 251 -8.64 -6.38 -1.46
N LEU A 252 -9.43 -5.61 -0.70
CA LEU A 252 -8.90 -4.76 0.37
C LEU A 252 -8.25 -5.57 1.51
N GLU A 253 -8.79 -6.74 1.83
CA GLU A 253 -8.19 -7.67 2.79
C GLU A 253 -6.82 -8.17 2.30
N ASP A 254 -6.72 -8.60 1.05
CA ASP A 254 -5.46 -9.05 0.42
C ASP A 254 -4.41 -7.90 0.37
N TYR A 255 -4.86 -6.64 0.19
CA TYR A 255 -3.97 -5.48 0.26
C TYR A 255 -3.39 -5.31 1.65
N LEU A 256 -4.23 -5.30 2.68
CA LEU A 256 -3.79 -5.11 4.06
C LEU A 256 -2.86 -6.23 4.53
N ILE A 257 -3.16 -7.49 4.20
CA ILE A 257 -2.30 -8.63 4.50
C ILE A 257 -0.93 -8.43 3.85
N TRP A 258 -0.89 -8.09 2.54
CA TRP A 258 0.38 -7.88 1.85
C TRP A 258 1.21 -6.74 2.47
N TYR A 259 0.60 -5.61 2.81
CA TYR A 259 1.32 -4.53 3.47
C TYR A 259 1.85 -4.95 4.83
N ALA A 260 1.03 -5.54 5.68
CA ALA A 260 1.40 -5.93 7.02
C ALA A 260 2.51 -7.00 7.06
N ASP A 261 2.44 -7.99 6.17
CA ASP A 261 3.44 -9.07 6.07
C ASP A 261 4.81 -8.59 5.59
N ASN A 262 4.85 -7.47 4.88
CA ASN A 262 6.08 -6.96 4.27
C ASN A 262 6.65 -5.72 4.97
N LEU A 263 5.87 -5.00 5.77
CA LEU A 263 6.34 -3.91 6.62
C LEU A 263 7.20 -4.46 7.77
N LYS A 264 8.34 -3.83 8.02
CA LYS A 264 9.14 -4.17 9.19
C LYS A 264 8.41 -3.71 10.45
N ASN A 265 8.15 -4.66 11.34
CA ASN A 265 7.60 -4.39 12.67
C ASN A 265 8.54 -5.02 13.71
N PRO A 266 9.28 -4.22 14.50
CA PRO A 266 10.17 -4.76 15.52
C PRO A 266 9.50 -5.60 16.60
N ALA A 267 8.18 -5.49 16.76
CA ALA A 267 7.43 -6.33 17.67
C ALA A 267 7.31 -7.80 17.16
N ASN A 268 7.69 -8.07 15.92
CA ASN A 268 7.67 -9.40 15.31
C ASN A 268 9.08 -10.02 15.23
N ASP A 269 10.13 -9.27 15.54
CA ASP A 269 11.52 -9.72 15.61
C ASP A 269 11.85 -10.19 17.06
#